data_a159df8a11f2ab71b39c45fe997cee3a
#
_entry.id   a159df8a11f2ab71b39c45fe997cee3a
#
_cell.length_a   1.000
_cell.length_b   1.000
_cell.length_c   1.000
_cell.angle_alpha   90.00
_cell.angle_beta   90.00
_cell.angle_gamma   90.00
#
_symmetry.space_group_name_H-M   'P 1'
#
loop_
_entity.id
_entity.type
_entity.pdbx_description
1 polymer ?
#
loop_
_entity_poly.entity_id
_entity_poly.type
_entity_poly.pdbx_seq_one_letter_code
_entity_poly.pdbx_strand_id
1 'polypeptide(L)'
;FSLFVCTWIFSGLMSMSPYGLFPPAQKEPDEAAYRGKAGPMADTLKQPARIIEALQQADFRPVELQWHRLGGETYVLALDGQARTRLVRAAPDGQLAVQDRWKPDDVMPAARHLFAEPATSSEVLGQHDAYYYQRHPEAMNGAEVHGLPALRIDYGDAEKTRVYIDLRTG
;
A
#
# COMPACT_ATOMS: atom_id res chain seq x y z
N PHE A 1 -6.49 34.82 -32.74
CA PHE A 1 -7.24 34.04 -31.73
C PHE A 1 -7.08 32.50 -31.95
N SER A 2 -7.27 32.02 -33.18
CA SER A 2 -7.16 30.59 -33.52
C SER A 2 -5.78 29.99 -33.18
N LEU A 3 -4.69 30.71 -33.45
CA LEU A 3 -3.33 30.26 -33.17
C LEU A 3 -3.12 30.01 -31.67
N PHE A 4 -3.63 30.89 -30.82
CA PHE A 4 -3.56 30.72 -29.36
C PHE A 4 -4.34 29.51 -28.88
N VAL A 5 -5.51 29.28 -29.44
CA VAL A 5 -6.35 28.12 -29.08
C VAL A 5 -5.66 26.84 -29.51
N CYS A 6 -5.10 26.79 -30.72
CA CYS A 6 -4.34 25.62 -31.21
C CYS A 6 -3.10 25.32 -30.35
N THR A 7 -2.34 26.36 -29.96
CA THR A 7 -1.16 26.18 -29.09
C THR A 7 -1.56 25.66 -27.71
N TRP A 8 -2.67 26.14 -27.19
CA TRP A 8 -3.16 25.72 -25.87
C TRP A 8 -3.65 24.26 -25.89
N ILE A 9 -4.43 23.90 -26.92
CA ILE A 9 -4.86 22.50 -27.14
C ILE A 9 -3.66 21.58 -27.33
N PHE A 10 -2.68 22.01 -28.15
CA PHE A 10 -1.46 21.23 -28.39
C PHE A 10 -0.63 21.05 -27.11
N SER A 11 -0.45 22.13 -26.33
CA SER A 11 0.24 22.05 -25.03
C SER A 11 -0.47 21.11 -24.05
N GLY A 12 -1.81 21.20 -23.96
CA GLY A 12 -2.60 20.29 -23.15
C GLY A 12 -2.50 18.84 -23.60
N LEU A 13 -2.54 18.61 -24.91
CA LEU A 13 -2.37 17.27 -25.48
C LEU A 13 -0.97 16.70 -25.20
N MET A 14 0.08 17.53 -25.33
CA MET A 14 1.46 17.13 -25.06
C MET A 14 1.70 16.84 -23.56
N SER A 15 1.05 17.56 -22.67
CA SER A 15 1.16 17.29 -21.23
C SER A 15 0.59 15.94 -20.80
N MET A 16 -0.32 15.36 -21.61
CA MET A 16 -0.86 14.00 -21.40
C MET A 16 0.05 12.89 -21.94
N SER A 17 1.26 13.22 -22.42
CA SER A 17 2.22 12.28 -23.01
C SER A 17 1.60 11.34 -24.07
N PRO A 18 0.93 11.87 -25.12
CA PRO A 18 0.33 11.03 -26.14
C PRO A 18 1.44 10.22 -26.81
N TYR A 19 1.15 8.95 -27.04
CA TYR A 19 2.09 7.98 -27.66
C TYR A 19 3.34 7.66 -26.81
N GLY A 20 3.37 8.00 -25.49
CA GLY A 20 4.54 7.73 -24.65
C GLY A 20 5.80 8.52 -25.04
N LEU A 21 5.63 9.70 -25.70
CA LEU A 21 6.75 10.56 -26.13
C LEU A 21 7.61 11.06 -24.95
N PHE A 22 7.02 11.17 -23.79
CA PHE A 22 7.73 11.51 -22.55
C PHE A 22 7.71 10.31 -21.62
N PRO A 23 8.88 9.77 -21.23
CA PRO A 23 8.93 8.73 -20.23
C PRO A 23 8.31 9.25 -18.93
N PRO A 24 7.65 8.38 -18.13
CA PRO A 24 7.16 8.77 -16.83
C PRO A 24 8.31 9.35 -15.99
N ALA A 25 8.04 10.44 -15.30
CA ALA A 25 9.04 11.14 -14.48
C ALA A 25 9.56 10.29 -13.31
N GLN A 26 8.85 9.23 -12.96
CA GLN A 26 9.21 8.29 -11.88
C GLN A 26 8.95 6.86 -12.36
N LYS A 27 9.79 5.93 -11.91
CA LYS A 27 9.56 4.50 -12.10
C LYS A 27 8.30 4.10 -11.34
N GLU A 28 7.39 3.42 -12.03
CA GLU A 28 6.22 2.84 -11.38
C GLU A 28 6.61 1.57 -10.63
N PRO A 29 6.14 1.40 -9.38
CA PRO A 29 6.38 0.17 -8.65
C PRO A 29 5.60 -0.99 -9.28
N ASP A 30 6.20 -2.18 -9.32
CA ASP A 30 5.50 -3.40 -9.73
C ASP A 30 4.60 -3.92 -8.60
N GLU A 31 3.42 -3.32 -8.49
CA GLU A 31 2.42 -3.76 -7.51
C GLU A 31 1.97 -5.21 -7.72
N ALA A 32 2.02 -5.72 -8.95
CA ALA A 32 1.64 -7.11 -9.22
C ALA A 32 2.66 -8.08 -8.60
N ALA A 33 3.94 -7.76 -8.72
CA ALA A 33 5.02 -8.51 -8.08
C ALA A 33 4.96 -8.38 -6.54
N TYR A 34 4.64 -7.19 -6.02
CA TYR A 34 4.44 -6.96 -4.59
C TYR A 34 3.29 -7.80 -4.01
N ARG A 35 2.16 -7.82 -4.70
CA ARG A 35 1.01 -8.67 -4.31
C ARG A 35 1.32 -10.16 -4.45
N GLY A 36 2.23 -10.52 -5.36
CA GLY A 36 2.61 -11.88 -5.65
C GLY A 36 1.53 -12.68 -6.39
N LYS A 37 1.89 -13.88 -6.83
CA LYS A 37 0.94 -14.80 -7.49
C LYS A 37 -0.11 -15.27 -6.50
N ALA A 38 -1.36 -15.38 -6.95
CA ALA A 38 -2.46 -15.89 -6.13
C ALA A 38 -2.17 -17.34 -5.71
N GLY A 39 -1.90 -17.53 -4.42
CA GLY A 39 -1.90 -18.84 -3.79
C GLY A 39 -3.31 -19.27 -3.36
N PRO A 40 -3.48 -20.52 -2.89
CA PRO A 40 -4.74 -20.94 -2.31
C PRO A 40 -5.05 -20.13 -1.06
N MET A 41 -6.24 -19.54 -1.02
CA MET A 41 -6.73 -18.87 0.19
C MET A 41 -7.06 -19.90 1.25
N ALA A 42 -6.60 -19.69 2.48
CA ALA A 42 -6.93 -20.53 3.62
C ALA A 42 -8.45 -20.57 3.85
N ASP A 43 -9.00 -21.74 4.16
CA ASP A 43 -10.45 -21.91 4.32
C ASP A 43 -11.04 -21.07 5.46
N THR A 44 -10.23 -20.79 6.48
CA THR A 44 -10.62 -19.90 7.59
C THR A 44 -10.84 -18.47 7.14
N LEU A 45 -10.05 -17.97 6.17
CA LEU A 45 -10.22 -16.62 5.60
C LEU A 45 -11.41 -16.51 4.61
N LYS A 46 -11.97 -17.63 4.18
CA LYS A 46 -13.21 -17.67 3.36
C LYS A 46 -14.47 -17.53 4.20
N GLN A 47 -14.36 -17.54 5.52
CA GLN A 47 -15.49 -17.54 6.45
C GLN A 47 -15.57 -16.23 7.22
N PRO A 48 -16.32 -15.20 6.73
CA PRO A 48 -16.39 -13.88 7.37
C PRO A 48 -16.87 -13.95 8.83
N ALA A 49 -17.78 -14.89 9.15
CA ALA A 49 -18.27 -15.06 10.52
C ALA A 49 -17.14 -15.38 11.51
N ARG A 50 -16.21 -16.28 11.13
CA ARG A 50 -15.05 -16.62 11.97
C ARG A 50 -14.08 -15.44 12.11
N ILE A 51 -13.90 -14.67 11.05
CA ILE A 51 -13.07 -13.47 11.08
C ILE A 51 -13.64 -12.46 12.07
N ILE A 52 -14.95 -12.22 11.99
CA ILE A 52 -15.65 -11.30 12.89
C ILE A 52 -15.55 -11.79 14.36
N GLU A 53 -15.74 -13.08 14.59
CA GLU A 53 -15.61 -13.68 15.91
C GLU A 53 -14.18 -13.49 16.50
N ALA A 54 -13.14 -13.77 15.69
CA ALA A 54 -11.75 -13.57 16.10
C ALA A 54 -11.45 -12.09 16.41
N LEU A 55 -11.99 -11.17 15.62
CA LEU A 55 -11.85 -9.72 15.85
C LEU A 55 -12.57 -9.28 17.12
N GLN A 56 -13.77 -9.81 17.38
CA GLN A 56 -14.52 -9.51 18.62
C GLN A 56 -13.81 -10.04 19.86
N GLN A 57 -13.16 -11.20 19.79
CA GLN A 57 -12.31 -11.73 20.87
C GLN A 57 -11.09 -10.83 21.14
N ALA A 58 -10.62 -10.10 20.12
CA ALA A 58 -9.57 -9.09 20.23
C ALA A 58 -10.08 -7.68 20.55
N ASP A 59 -11.32 -7.55 21.04
CA ASP A 59 -12.00 -6.28 21.37
C ASP A 59 -12.05 -5.30 20.17
N PHE A 60 -12.28 -5.84 18.96
CA PHE A 60 -12.38 -5.05 17.75
C PHE A 60 -13.72 -5.33 17.05
N ARG A 61 -14.46 -4.27 16.72
CA ARG A 61 -15.77 -4.35 16.04
C ARG A 61 -15.63 -3.85 14.62
N PRO A 62 -15.46 -4.74 13.63
CA PRO A 62 -15.31 -4.33 12.25
C PRO A 62 -16.63 -3.83 11.67
N VAL A 63 -16.55 -2.80 10.81
CA VAL A 63 -17.63 -2.35 9.93
C VAL A 63 -17.34 -2.70 8.48
N GLU A 64 -16.07 -2.97 8.16
CA GLU A 64 -15.64 -3.34 6.82
C GLU A 64 -14.54 -4.40 6.89
N LEU A 65 -14.59 -5.35 5.95
CA LEU A 65 -13.57 -6.38 5.75
C LEU A 65 -13.10 -6.32 4.28
N GLN A 66 -11.81 -6.14 4.09
CA GLN A 66 -11.17 -6.10 2.77
C GLN A 66 -10.16 -7.24 2.64
N TRP A 67 -10.23 -7.99 1.54
CA TRP A 67 -9.27 -9.07 1.25
C TRP A 67 -8.15 -8.53 0.36
N HIS A 68 -6.94 -8.64 0.84
CA HIS A 68 -5.72 -8.20 0.15
C HIS A 68 -4.72 -9.34 0.02
N ARG A 69 -3.67 -9.09 -0.74
CA ARG A 69 -2.54 -10.02 -0.88
C ARG A 69 -1.23 -9.28 -0.68
N LEU A 70 -0.30 -9.97 -0.02
CA LEU A 70 1.06 -9.53 0.18
C LEU A 70 1.98 -10.74 -0.05
N GLY A 71 2.90 -10.66 -1.02
CA GLY A 71 3.83 -11.74 -1.31
C GLY A 71 3.18 -13.07 -1.69
N GLY A 72 1.94 -13.05 -2.22
CA GLY A 72 1.16 -14.24 -2.57
C GLY A 72 0.25 -14.76 -1.46
N GLU A 73 0.42 -14.32 -0.23
CA GLU A 73 -0.44 -14.67 0.90
C GLU A 73 -1.67 -13.75 0.97
N THR A 74 -2.84 -14.33 1.20
CA THR A 74 -4.07 -13.57 1.42
C THR A 74 -4.20 -13.21 2.89
N TYR A 75 -4.57 -11.97 3.15
CA TYR A 75 -4.93 -11.47 4.49
C TYR A 75 -6.21 -10.63 4.42
N VAL A 76 -6.79 -10.38 5.57
CA VAL A 76 -7.97 -9.51 5.68
C VAL A 76 -7.59 -8.27 6.47
N LEU A 77 -7.85 -7.12 5.87
CA LEU A 77 -7.81 -5.82 6.54
C LEU A 77 -9.23 -5.52 7.06
N ALA A 78 -9.36 -5.40 8.35
CA ALA A 78 -10.61 -5.04 9.01
C ALA A 78 -10.55 -3.58 9.45
N LEU A 79 -11.60 -2.82 9.16
CA LEU A 79 -11.76 -1.42 9.56
C LEU A 79 -12.95 -1.32 10.51
N ASP A 80 -12.83 -0.45 11.52
CA ASP A 80 -13.94 -0.08 12.40
C ASP A 80 -14.55 1.29 12.04
N GLY A 81 -15.59 1.69 12.74
CA GLY A 81 -16.28 2.98 12.51
C GLY A 81 -15.44 4.22 12.84
N GLN A 82 -14.22 4.05 13.36
CA GLN A 82 -13.26 5.12 13.65
C GLN A 82 -12.03 5.07 12.76
N ALA A 83 -12.10 4.30 11.65
CA ALA A 83 -10.99 4.07 10.72
C ALA A 83 -9.74 3.41 11.38
N ARG A 84 -9.89 2.76 12.53
CA ARG A 84 -8.83 1.91 13.07
C ARG A 84 -8.80 0.60 12.29
N THR A 85 -7.61 0.03 12.16
CA THR A 85 -7.38 -1.17 11.37
C THR A 85 -6.92 -2.35 12.21
N ARG A 86 -7.22 -3.56 11.75
CA ARG A 86 -6.66 -4.83 12.21
C ARG A 86 -6.37 -5.72 11.02
N LEU A 87 -5.28 -6.44 11.11
CA LEU A 87 -4.88 -7.44 10.13
C LEU A 87 -5.29 -8.82 10.63
N VAL A 88 -5.92 -9.61 9.78
CA VAL A 88 -6.25 -11.00 10.10
C VAL A 88 -5.57 -11.90 9.07
N ARG A 89 -4.73 -12.82 9.55
CA ARG A 89 -3.99 -13.79 8.74
C ARG A 89 -4.33 -15.21 9.18
N ALA A 90 -4.18 -16.15 8.25
CA ALA A 90 -4.19 -17.56 8.63
C ALA A 90 -2.82 -17.95 9.19
N ALA A 91 -2.79 -18.46 10.40
CA ALA A 91 -1.58 -19.03 10.98
C ALA A 91 -1.29 -20.42 10.40
N PRO A 92 -0.06 -20.94 10.52
CA PRO A 92 0.31 -22.27 10.00
C PRO A 92 -0.53 -23.42 10.55
N ASP A 93 -1.09 -23.27 11.75
CA ASP A 93 -2.00 -24.23 12.39
C ASP A 93 -3.46 -24.13 11.89
N GLY A 94 -3.72 -23.21 10.93
CA GLY A 94 -5.05 -22.95 10.38
C GLY A 94 -5.93 -22.06 11.24
N GLN A 95 -5.43 -21.55 12.36
CA GLN A 95 -6.16 -20.56 13.17
C GLN A 95 -6.04 -19.16 12.58
N LEU A 96 -6.89 -18.23 13.05
CA LEU A 96 -6.83 -16.83 12.66
C LEU A 96 -5.96 -16.06 13.67
N ALA A 97 -4.91 -15.42 13.16
CA ALA A 97 -4.07 -14.50 13.92
C ALA A 97 -4.53 -13.06 13.66
N VAL A 98 -4.94 -12.35 14.72
CA VAL A 98 -5.30 -10.92 14.67
C VAL A 98 -4.09 -10.10 15.11
N GLN A 99 -3.72 -9.10 14.30
CA GLN A 99 -2.55 -8.26 14.53
C GLN A 99 -2.92 -6.78 14.33
N ASP A 100 -2.24 -5.89 15.03
CA ASP A 100 -2.44 -4.44 14.89
C ASP A 100 -1.79 -3.91 13.62
N ARG A 101 -0.70 -4.53 13.20
CA ARG A 101 0.14 -4.09 12.07
C ARG A 101 1.04 -5.21 11.59
N TRP A 102 1.57 -5.04 10.40
CA TRP A 102 2.63 -5.87 9.85
C TRP A 102 3.94 -5.69 10.62
N LYS A 103 4.72 -6.75 10.71
CA LYS A 103 6.13 -6.63 11.07
C LYS A 103 6.92 -6.28 9.82
N PRO A 104 7.98 -5.44 9.91
CA PRO A 104 8.83 -5.11 8.76
C PRO A 104 9.34 -6.34 8.03
N ASP A 105 9.73 -7.38 8.77
CA ASP A 105 10.25 -8.64 8.22
C ASP A 105 9.22 -9.41 7.39
N ASP A 106 7.92 -9.26 7.68
CA ASP A 106 6.85 -9.89 6.90
C ASP A 106 6.62 -9.16 5.55
N VAL A 107 6.89 -7.85 5.50
CA VAL A 107 6.66 -7.00 4.32
C VAL A 107 7.87 -7.00 3.38
N MET A 108 9.08 -7.00 3.93
CA MET A 108 10.33 -6.89 3.17
C MET A 108 10.48 -7.90 2.02
N PRO A 109 10.11 -9.19 2.15
CA PRO A 109 10.21 -10.13 1.03
C PRO A 109 9.39 -9.70 -0.19
N ALA A 110 8.17 -9.20 0.03
CA ALA A 110 7.31 -8.69 -1.05
C ALA A 110 7.84 -7.34 -1.59
N ALA A 111 8.27 -6.45 -0.72
CA ALA A 111 8.76 -5.13 -1.10
C ALA A 111 10.01 -5.18 -2.00
N ARG A 112 10.85 -6.20 -1.85
CA ARG A 112 12.02 -6.40 -2.74
C ARG A 112 11.65 -6.61 -4.21
N HIS A 113 10.41 -6.92 -4.50
CA HIS A 113 9.92 -7.13 -5.87
C HIS A 113 9.23 -5.90 -6.47
N LEU A 114 9.13 -4.78 -5.72
CA LEU A 114 8.55 -3.53 -6.23
C LEU A 114 9.35 -2.92 -7.37
N PHE A 115 10.69 -3.10 -7.35
CA PHE A 115 11.60 -2.62 -8.37
C PHE A 115 12.62 -3.68 -8.74
N ALA A 116 13.19 -3.56 -9.94
CA ALA A 116 14.25 -4.47 -10.41
C ALA A 116 15.55 -4.29 -9.61
N GLU A 117 15.81 -3.07 -9.13
CA GLU A 117 16.97 -2.73 -8.33
C GLU A 117 16.84 -3.22 -6.88
N PRO A 118 17.93 -3.62 -6.25
CA PRO A 118 17.88 -4.10 -4.87
C PRO A 118 17.56 -2.99 -3.88
N ALA A 119 16.82 -3.32 -2.83
CA ALA A 119 16.69 -2.47 -1.66
C ALA A 119 18.05 -2.33 -0.96
N THR A 120 18.50 -1.11 -0.73
CA THR A 120 19.81 -0.78 -0.12
C THR A 120 19.69 -0.50 1.36
N SER A 121 18.58 0.08 1.79
CA SER A 121 18.30 0.33 3.20
C SER A 121 16.80 0.23 3.50
N SER A 122 16.48 -0.02 4.76
CA SER A 122 15.11 0.05 5.25
C SER A 122 15.08 0.57 6.68
N GLU A 123 14.06 1.38 6.99
CA GLU A 123 13.87 1.99 8.30
C GLU A 123 12.39 2.07 8.63
N VAL A 124 12.06 1.82 9.91
CA VAL A 124 10.68 2.02 10.40
C VAL A 124 10.53 3.43 10.93
N LEU A 125 9.64 4.19 10.30
CA LEU A 125 9.33 5.55 10.69
C LEU A 125 8.21 5.54 11.73
N GLY A 126 8.48 6.11 12.89
CA GLY A 126 7.49 6.42 13.92
C GLY A 126 6.91 7.84 13.83
N GLN A 127 7.47 8.66 12.94
CA GLN A 127 7.08 10.05 12.72
C GLN A 127 7.11 10.35 11.22
N HIS A 128 6.28 11.32 10.80
CA HIS A 128 6.31 11.80 9.42
C HIS A 128 7.64 12.49 9.09
N ASP A 129 8.10 12.34 7.86
CA ASP A 129 9.28 13.02 7.33
C ASP A 129 8.90 14.04 6.23
N ALA A 130 9.90 14.63 5.56
CA ALA A 130 9.67 15.65 4.53
C ALA A 130 8.96 15.13 3.27
N TYR A 131 8.96 13.81 3.03
CA TYR A 131 8.35 13.16 1.86
C TYR A 131 7.10 12.39 2.21
N TYR A 132 7.05 11.80 3.41
CA TYR A 132 5.92 11.06 3.92
C TYR A 132 5.25 11.87 5.02
N TYR A 133 4.34 12.75 4.64
CA TYR A 133 3.65 13.67 5.54
C TYR A 133 2.14 13.63 5.31
N GLN A 134 1.40 13.96 6.33
CA GLN A 134 -0.06 14.05 6.26
C GLN A 134 -0.47 15.36 5.60
N ARG A 135 -1.22 15.28 4.50
CA ARG A 135 -1.79 16.47 3.87
C ARG A 135 -2.98 16.98 4.66
N HIS A 136 -3.09 18.28 4.73
CA HIS A 136 -4.24 18.94 5.39
C HIS A 136 -5.55 18.59 4.66
N PRO A 137 -6.69 18.38 5.39
CA PRO A 137 -8.00 18.11 4.77
C PRO A 137 -8.42 19.17 3.73
N GLU A 138 -7.93 20.40 3.89
CA GLU A 138 -8.22 21.55 3.01
C GLU A 138 -7.29 21.64 1.78
N ALA A 139 -6.34 20.71 1.62
CA ALA A 139 -5.51 20.69 0.43
C ALA A 139 -6.35 20.42 -0.82
N MET A 140 -6.01 21.04 -1.96
CA MET A 140 -6.76 20.92 -3.23
C MET A 140 -6.99 19.47 -3.68
N ASN A 141 -6.15 18.53 -3.27
CA ASN A 141 -6.24 17.11 -3.61
C ASN A 141 -6.89 16.24 -2.49
N GLY A 142 -7.53 16.89 -1.51
CA GLY A 142 -8.13 16.21 -0.37
C GLY A 142 -7.12 15.76 0.71
N ALA A 143 -7.67 15.17 1.79
CA ALA A 143 -6.86 14.61 2.86
C ALA A 143 -6.24 13.29 2.41
N GLU A 144 -4.92 13.23 2.39
CA GLU A 144 -4.20 11.99 2.19
C GLU A 144 -3.63 11.55 3.54
N VAL A 145 -4.19 10.46 4.07
CA VAL A 145 -3.79 9.95 5.39
C VAL A 145 -2.64 8.96 5.19
N HIS A 146 -1.43 9.41 5.47
CA HIS A 146 -0.26 8.55 5.53
C HIS A 146 -0.12 7.98 6.94
N GLY A 147 -0.38 6.67 7.07
CA GLY A 147 -0.38 6.00 8.35
C GLY A 147 1.01 5.76 8.94
N LEU A 148 1.09 5.75 10.26
CA LEU A 148 2.28 5.39 11.01
C LEU A 148 1.99 4.20 11.93
N PRO A 149 2.98 3.34 12.18
CA PRO A 149 4.34 3.36 11.64
C PRO A 149 4.37 2.95 10.15
N ALA A 150 5.33 3.53 9.42
CA ALA A 150 5.58 3.22 8.02
C ALA A 150 6.97 2.61 7.83
N LEU A 151 7.10 1.66 6.91
CA LEU A 151 8.38 1.12 6.48
C LEU A 151 8.88 1.93 5.29
N ARG A 152 9.99 2.67 5.47
CA ARG A 152 10.71 3.33 4.39
C ARG A 152 11.74 2.39 3.82
N ILE A 153 11.79 2.30 2.51
CA ILE A 153 12.76 1.48 1.77
C ILE A 153 13.42 2.34 0.72
N ASP A 154 14.74 2.40 0.72
CA ASP A 154 15.54 3.08 -0.30
C ASP A 154 16.08 2.03 -1.28
N TYR A 155 15.97 2.30 -2.59
CA TYR A 155 16.46 1.42 -3.65
C TYR A 155 17.76 1.96 -4.24
N GLY A 156 18.60 1.04 -4.76
CA GLY A 156 19.94 1.34 -5.28
C GLY A 156 19.96 1.85 -6.72
N ASP A 157 18.89 2.46 -7.20
CA ASP A 157 18.82 3.05 -8.52
C ASP A 157 19.44 4.45 -8.59
N ALA A 158 19.69 4.95 -9.81
CA ALA A 158 20.29 6.27 -10.05
C ALA A 158 19.40 7.42 -9.54
N GLU A 159 18.10 7.20 -9.48
CA GLU A 159 17.08 8.18 -9.07
C GLU A 159 16.90 8.20 -7.55
N LYS A 160 17.53 7.24 -6.82
CA LYS A 160 17.38 7.06 -5.37
C LYS A 160 15.91 6.89 -4.97
N THR A 161 15.23 5.99 -5.68
CA THR A 161 13.81 5.72 -5.45
C THR A 161 13.58 5.32 -4.00
N ARG A 162 12.55 5.92 -3.41
CA ARG A 162 12.13 5.69 -2.04
C ARG A 162 10.67 5.31 -2.00
N VAL A 163 10.33 4.26 -1.25
CA VAL A 163 8.97 3.79 -1.05
C VAL A 163 8.63 3.82 0.43
N TYR A 164 7.39 4.13 0.71
CA TYR A 164 6.82 4.09 2.06
C TYR A 164 5.64 3.14 2.07
N ILE A 165 5.66 2.20 2.99
CA ILE A 165 4.60 1.20 3.17
C ILE A 165 4.00 1.40 4.55
N ASP A 166 2.72 1.72 4.62
CA ASP A 166 1.98 1.79 5.89
C ASP A 166 1.87 0.38 6.50
N LEU A 167 2.51 0.18 7.64
CA LEU A 167 2.50 -1.13 8.31
C LEU A 167 1.14 -1.52 8.89
N ARG A 168 0.17 -0.62 8.93
CA ARG A 168 -1.19 -0.93 9.39
C ARG A 168 -2.04 -1.55 8.29
N THR A 169 -1.69 -1.32 7.03
CA THR A 169 -2.51 -1.75 5.88
C THR A 169 -1.76 -2.67 4.92
N GLY A 170 -0.45 -2.46 4.72
CA GLY A 170 0.40 -3.24 3.83
C GLY A 170 0.61 -2.68 2.46
#